data_998f348b31003e85a1e74fbab29daae8
#
_entry.id   998f348b31003e85a1e74fbab29daae8
#
_cell.length_a   1.000
_cell.length_b   1.000
_cell.length_c   1.000
_cell.angle_alpha   90.00
_cell.angle_beta   90.00
_cell.angle_gamma   90.00
#
_symmetry.space_group_name_H-M   'P 1'
#
loop_
_entity.id
_entity.type
_entity.pdbx_description
1 polymer ?
#
loop_
_entity_poly.entity_id
_entity_poly.type
_entity_poly.pdbx_seq_one_letter_code
_entity_poly.pdbx_strand_id
1 'polypeptide(L)'
;TGTARRIFVLTGDGELQEGQFWESLGSAANLGLGEIVVLVDHNKIQSDTWVTKVNNLGNLEEKFSSFGWHVSRCNGHDVAALERTFRALDSVTDQPKVIVADTIKGCGVSFMEGENALRKSELYLFHSGAPAEQQYRDGFKELLATAQDYFKDLGLGNLQTKTQTRNPRRQPRKTDNLVASYSQALVQQAKRNEQLVVLDADLIKDCGLIDFSKAYPSRFIECGIGEQDMVSMAGGMARRGVLPVAHSFACFLSARPNEQIYNQCSESSKVIYVGSLAGLLPGGPGHSHQCVRDISALGAIPNLLMVEPATESEVTALFNYVVNSLSCSTYLRLVSVKWPLPFEYPDDHLIKPGCGWVVRPGTDGVAFGYGPWLLANAWHAAEEVKRTTGLDIKVVNLPWLNHVDMDWFRETLGDCRTVITMDNHYLHGGQGEMLASAAAELGLTPARQLTRIGITNLPVCGTNDEVLAHHGLDVEGLAARFREALGMQTPAASILKFP
;
A
#
# COMPACT_ATOMS: atom_id res chain seq x y z
N THR A 1 4.98 -38.14 13.25
CA THR A 1 5.25 -38.76 11.94
C THR A 1 6.77 -38.90 11.81
N GLY A 2 7.32 -40.14 11.85
CA GLY A 2 8.76 -40.45 11.93
C GLY A 2 9.59 -40.16 10.66
N THR A 3 9.26 -39.13 9.88
CA THR A 3 10.07 -38.65 8.75
C THR A 3 10.64 -37.29 9.10
N ALA A 4 11.96 -37.20 9.20
CA ALA A 4 12.66 -35.92 9.31
C ALA A 4 12.30 -35.05 8.09
N ARG A 5 11.63 -33.93 8.33
CA ARG A 5 11.29 -32.93 7.27
C ARG A 5 12.24 -31.75 7.44
N ARG A 6 12.75 -31.24 6.34
CA ARG A 6 13.47 -29.95 6.34
C ARG A 6 12.51 -28.83 6.01
N ILE A 7 12.72 -27.69 6.65
CA ILE A 7 11.99 -26.46 6.43
C ILE A 7 12.99 -25.44 5.87
N PHE A 8 12.75 -24.99 4.64
CA PHE A 8 13.57 -23.97 4.00
C PHE A 8 12.84 -22.64 4.03
N VAL A 9 13.52 -21.59 4.49
CA VAL A 9 13.02 -20.22 4.52
C VAL A 9 13.97 -19.37 3.70
N LEU A 10 13.47 -18.73 2.65
CA LEU A 10 14.23 -17.75 1.86
C LEU A 10 13.83 -16.35 2.31
N THR A 11 14.81 -15.51 2.64
CA THR A 11 14.62 -14.13 3.05
C THR A 11 15.61 -13.20 2.34
N GLY A 12 15.23 -11.95 2.12
CA GLY A 12 16.14 -10.90 1.65
C GLY A 12 16.92 -10.27 2.81
N ASP A 13 18.07 -9.68 2.51
CA ASP A 13 18.88 -8.99 3.52
C ASP A 13 18.20 -7.72 4.05
N GLY A 14 17.48 -6.96 3.22
CA GLY A 14 16.64 -5.84 3.70
C GLY A 14 15.53 -6.30 4.65
N GLU A 15 14.94 -7.45 4.42
CA GLU A 15 13.90 -8.05 5.28
C GLU A 15 14.42 -8.36 6.69
N LEU A 16 15.73 -8.57 6.85
CA LEU A 16 16.36 -8.75 8.17
C LEU A 16 16.32 -7.51 9.08
N GLN A 17 15.85 -6.38 8.59
CA GLN A 17 15.60 -5.19 9.43
C GLN A 17 14.33 -5.35 10.26
N GLU A 18 13.42 -6.27 9.89
CA GLU A 18 12.21 -6.58 10.65
C GLU A 18 12.53 -7.23 12.00
N GLY A 19 12.03 -6.64 13.09
CA GLY A 19 12.26 -7.14 14.46
C GLY A 19 11.77 -8.55 14.67
N GLN A 20 10.61 -8.94 14.07
CA GLN A 20 10.03 -10.27 14.21
C GLN A 20 10.96 -11.38 13.69
N PHE A 21 11.80 -11.10 12.70
CA PHE A 21 12.78 -12.05 12.24
C PHE A 21 13.73 -12.45 13.39
N TRP A 22 14.29 -11.47 14.09
CA TRP A 22 15.22 -11.69 15.22
C TRP A 22 14.54 -12.35 16.42
N GLU A 23 13.29 -12.02 16.71
CA GLU A 23 12.49 -12.68 17.74
C GLU A 23 12.38 -14.20 17.49
N SER A 24 12.17 -14.60 16.23
CA SER A 24 12.01 -16.01 15.85
C SER A 24 13.31 -16.83 16.02
N LEU A 25 14.48 -16.19 15.89
CA LEU A 25 15.77 -16.87 15.99
C LEU A 25 16.00 -17.47 17.39
N GLY A 26 15.68 -16.71 18.45
CA GLY A 26 15.81 -17.17 19.83
C GLY A 26 14.95 -18.40 20.11
N SER A 27 13.69 -18.39 19.69
CA SER A 27 12.77 -19.51 19.85
C SER A 27 13.25 -20.76 19.12
N ALA A 28 13.69 -20.61 17.87
CA ALA A 28 14.17 -21.73 17.06
C ALA A 28 15.43 -22.38 17.68
N ALA A 29 16.38 -21.59 18.18
CA ALA A 29 17.58 -22.08 18.86
C ALA A 29 17.25 -22.76 20.18
N ASN A 30 16.42 -22.16 21.03
CA ASN A 30 16.02 -22.70 22.32
C ASN A 30 15.28 -24.05 22.20
N LEU A 31 14.54 -24.25 21.13
CA LEU A 31 13.83 -25.49 20.83
C LEU A 31 14.70 -26.53 20.08
N GLY A 32 15.94 -26.17 19.71
CA GLY A 32 16.83 -27.04 18.96
C GLY A 32 16.29 -27.48 17.59
N LEU A 33 15.63 -26.56 16.86
CA LEU A 33 14.91 -26.87 15.60
C LEU A 33 15.91 -27.08 14.45
N GLY A 34 16.64 -28.18 14.50
CA GLY A 34 17.66 -28.55 13.53
C GLY A 34 17.16 -28.81 12.10
N GLU A 35 15.86 -28.92 11.90
CA GLU A 35 15.23 -29.05 10.57
C GLU A 35 15.10 -27.73 9.80
N ILE A 36 15.25 -26.58 10.48
CA ILE A 36 15.13 -25.26 9.85
C ILE A 36 16.44 -24.84 9.18
N VAL A 37 16.34 -24.44 7.93
CA VAL A 37 17.40 -23.83 7.14
C VAL A 37 16.92 -22.51 6.57
N VAL A 38 17.49 -21.40 7.03
CA VAL A 38 17.26 -20.07 6.45
C VAL A 38 18.30 -19.81 5.37
N LEU A 39 17.87 -19.33 4.21
CA LEU A 39 18.73 -18.85 3.14
C LEU A 39 18.52 -17.33 3.01
N VAL A 40 19.56 -16.56 3.28
CA VAL A 40 19.55 -15.11 3.13
C VAL A 40 20.06 -14.75 1.74
N ASP A 41 19.22 -14.16 0.89
CA ASP A 41 19.65 -13.50 -0.34
C ASP A 41 20.35 -12.17 0.02
N HIS A 42 21.68 -12.25 0.16
CA HIS A 42 22.52 -11.12 0.57
C HIS A 42 23.01 -10.35 -0.66
N ASN A 43 22.08 -9.65 -1.31
CA ASN A 43 22.33 -8.83 -2.50
C ASN A 43 22.72 -7.37 -2.18
N LYS A 44 22.63 -6.93 -0.92
CA LYS A 44 23.09 -5.66 -0.34
C LYS A 44 22.27 -4.43 -0.74
N ILE A 45 21.19 -4.64 -1.53
CA ILE A 45 20.33 -3.56 -2.02
C ILE A 45 18.88 -3.91 -1.66
N GLN A 46 18.21 -3.06 -0.88
CA GLN A 46 16.80 -3.21 -0.58
C GLN A 46 15.91 -2.49 -1.63
N SER A 47 14.81 -1.87 -1.26
CA SER A 47 13.86 -1.32 -2.24
C SER A 47 14.50 -0.29 -3.16
N ASP A 48 15.10 0.73 -2.60
CA ASP A 48 15.55 1.89 -3.37
C ASP A 48 17.07 2.15 -3.31
N THR A 49 17.79 1.58 -2.32
CA THR A 49 19.23 1.83 -2.17
C THR A 49 19.93 0.72 -1.37
N TRP A 50 21.19 0.96 -1.00
CA TRP A 50 22.00 0.02 -0.22
C TRP A 50 21.43 -0.21 1.17
N VAL A 51 21.36 -1.47 1.61
CA VAL A 51 21.01 -1.86 2.99
C VAL A 51 21.85 -1.08 4.02
N THR A 52 23.14 -0.93 3.76
CA THR A 52 24.06 -0.22 4.65
C THR A 52 23.79 1.29 4.77
N LYS A 53 23.08 1.89 3.82
CA LYS A 53 22.67 3.30 3.86
C LYS A 53 21.34 3.50 4.60
N VAL A 54 20.47 2.51 4.55
CA VAL A 54 19.16 2.53 5.19
C VAL A 54 19.31 2.15 6.66
N ASN A 55 19.66 0.90 6.93
CA ASN A 55 19.92 0.40 8.28
C ASN A 55 21.00 -0.69 8.19
N ASN A 56 22.21 -0.37 8.64
CA ASN A 56 23.35 -1.28 8.55
C ASN A 56 23.19 -2.47 9.48
N LEU A 57 23.04 -3.66 8.93
CA LEU A 57 22.89 -4.91 9.67
C LEU A 57 24.19 -5.38 10.35
N GLY A 58 25.34 -4.78 10.05
CA GLY A 58 26.63 -5.19 10.58
C GLY A 58 27.07 -6.57 10.10
N ASN A 59 27.77 -7.32 10.95
CA ASN A 59 28.23 -8.68 10.62
C ASN A 59 27.11 -9.69 10.85
N LEU A 60 26.49 -10.18 9.78
CA LEU A 60 25.39 -11.14 9.83
C LEU A 60 25.84 -12.49 10.44
N GLU A 61 27.06 -12.94 10.12
CA GLU A 61 27.57 -14.23 10.59
C GLU A 61 27.71 -14.23 12.13
N GLU A 62 28.27 -13.16 12.70
CA GLU A 62 28.37 -13.00 14.15
C GLU A 62 26.98 -12.87 14.81
N LYS A 63 26.07 -12.11 14.21
CA LYS A 63 24.69 -11.96 14.73
C LYS A 63 23.98 -13.31 14.80
N PHE A 64 23.92 -14.07 13.72
CA PHE A 64 23.27 -15.38 13.71
C PHE A 64 23.94 -16.36 14.68
N SER A 65 25.27 -16.37 14.74
CA SER A 65 26.01 -17.22 15.67
C SER A 65 25.69 -16.88 17.13
N SER A 66 25.52 -15.59 17.46
CA SER A 66 25.16 -15.13 18.81
C SER A 66 23.78 -15.61 19.27
N PHE A 67 22.86 -15.88 18.33
CA PHE A 67 21.56 -16.50 18.60
C PHE A 67 21.61 -18.03 18.70
N GLY A 68 22.81 -18.66 18.56
CA GLY A 68 22.95 -20.12 18.63
C GLY A 68 22.62 -20.83 17.31
N TRP A 69 22.70 -20.14 16.18
CA TRP A 69 22.49 -20.73 14.86
C TRP A 69 23.81 -21.19 14.22
N HIS A 70 23.78 -22.29 13.51
CA HIS A 70 24.90 -22.70 12.65
C HIS A 70 24.90 -21.82 11.38
N VAL A 71 26.03 -21.17 11.10
CA VAL A 71 26.15 -20.20 10.02
C VAL A 71 27.09 -20.73 8.93
N SER A 72 26.66 -20.61 7.69
CA SER A 72 27.46 -20.85 6.50
C SER A 72 27.35 -19.68 5.55
N ARG A 73 28.37 -19.45 4.71
CA ARG A 73 28.36 -18.42 3.70
C ARG A 73 28.88 -18.96 2.38
N CYS A 74 28.26 -18.59 1.26
CA CYS A 74 28.70 -19.02 -0.06
C CYS A 74 28.30 -18.00 -1.14
N ASN A 75 28.86 -18.19 -2.34
CA ASN A 75 28.41 -17.47 -3.53
C ASN A 75 27.02 -17.98 -3.95
N GLY A 76 26.00 -17.13 -3.88
CA GLY A 76 24.61 -17.47 -4.21
C GLY A 76 24.35 -17.62 -5.72
N HIS A 77 25.27 -17.19 -6.59
CA HIS A 77 25.21 -17.42 -8.03
C HIS A 77 25.93 -18.71 -8.48
N ASP A 78 26.63 -19.41 -7.57
CA ASP A 78 27.27 -20.70 -7.86
C ASP A 78 26.41 -21.86 -7.31
N VAL A 79 25.67 -22.51 -8.20
CA VAL A 79 24.81 -23.65 -7.85
C VAL A 79 25.59 -24.79 -7.19
N ALA A 80 26.83 -25.04 -7.64
CA ALA A 80 27.67 -26.09 -7.07
C ALA A 80 28.15 -25.70 -5.66
N ALA A 81 28.43 -24.42 -5.39
CA ALA A 81 28.73 -23.94 -4.04
C ALA A 81 27.53 -24.07 -3.11
N LEU A 82 26.34 -23.68 -3.59
CA LEU A 82 25.09 -23.87 -2.85
C LEU A 82 24.85 -25.35 -2.50
N GLU A 83 24.98 -26.25 -3.48
CA GLU A 83 24.82 -27.68 -3.26
C GLU A 83 25.80 -28.22 -2.19
N ARG A 84 27.08 -27.86 -2.30
CA ARG A 84 28.09 -28.26 -1.30
C ARG A 84 27.74 -27.74 0.09
N THR A 85 27.30 -26.49 0.18
CA THR A 85 26.89 -25.88 1.46
C THR A 85 25.69 -26.60 2.05
N PHE A 86 24.64 -26.87 1.26
CA PHE A 86 23.47 -27.61 1.74
C PHE A 86 23.83 -29.02 2.21
N ARG A 87 24.70 -29.73 1.49
CA ARG A 87 25.18 -31.07 1.90
C ARG A 87 25.97 -31.03 3.21
N ALA A 88 26.79 -29.98 3.42
CA ALA A 88 27.54 -29.83 4.68
C ALA A 88 26.62 -29.65 5.90
N LEU A 89 25.42 -29.02 5.69
CA LEU A 89 24.44 -28.85 6.74
C LEU A 89 23.75 -30.17 7.18
N ASP A 90 23.89 -31.27 6.45
CA ASP A 90 23.29 -32.57 6.80
C ASP A 90 23.84 -33.14 8.10
N SER A 91 25.06 -32.79 8.48
CA SER A 91 25.68 -33.17 9.73
C SER A 91 25.26 -32.35 10.95
N VAL A 92 24.58 -31.21 10.73
CA VAL A 92 24.12 -30.33 11.81
C VAL A 92 22.65 -30.65 12.11
N THR A 93 22.39 -31.29 13.24
CA THR A 93 21.05 -31.83 13.58
C THR A 93 20.41 -31.23 14.83
N ASP A 94 21.20 -30.56 15.65
CA ASP A 94 20.83 -30.10 17.00
C ASP A 94 20.61 -28.58 17.12
N GLN A 95 20.82 -27.85 16.03
CA GLN A 95 20.63 -26.41 15.98
C GLN A 95 20.09 -25.94 14.61
N PRO A 96 19.30 -24.84 14.55
CA PRO A 96 18.88 -24.27 13.31
C PRO A 96 20.04 -23.69 12.51
N LYS A 97 19.87 -23.57 11.19
CA LYS A 97 20.95 -23.27 10.25
C LYS A 97 20.60 -22.06 9.39
N VAL A 98 21.62 -21.26 9.06
CA VAL A 98 21.50 -20.17 8.11
C VAL A 98 22.63 -20.23 7.08
N ILE A 99 22.27 -19.98 5.83
CA ILE A 99 23.21 -19.76 4.72
C ILE A 99 23.11 -18.30 4.30
N VAL A 100 24.20 -17.54 4.42
CA VAL A 100 24.30 -16.22 3.82
C VAL A 100 24.79 -16.40 2.39
N ALA A 101 23.89 -16.24 1.42
CA ALA A 101 24.21 -16.40 0.01
C ALA A 101 24.52 -15.01 -0.60
N ASP A 102 25.78 -14.76 -0.90
CA ASP A 102 26.19 -13.52 -1.57
C ASP A 102 25.70 -13.50 -3.02
N THR A 103 24.87 -12.54 -3.35
CA THR A 103 24.28 -12.35 -4.67
C THR A 103 24.45 -10.92 -5.18
N ILE A 104 24.03 -10.69 -6.41
CA ILE A 104 23.98 -9.38 -7.06
C ILE A 104 22.54 -9.14 -7.49
N LYS A 105 21.89 -8.11 -6.95
CA LYS A 105 20.53 -7.73 -7.35
C LYS A 105 20.49 -7.39 -8.84
N GLY A 106 19.57 -8.00 -9.60
CA GLY A 106 19.44 -7.80 -11.05
C GLY A 106 20.47 -8.55 -11.90
N CYS A 107 21.17 -9.53 -11.34
CA CYS A 107 22.19 -10.33 -12.04
C CYS A 107 21.68 -10.89 -13.37
N GLY A 108 22.51 -10.80 -14.41
CA GLY A 108 22.22 -11.26 -15.77
C GLY A 108 21.68 -10.18 -16.71
N VAL A 109 21.34 -8.99 -16.19
CA VAL A 109 20.95 -7.82 -17.00
C VAL A 109 21.83 -6.65 -16.61
N SER A 110 22.80 -6.30 -17.44
CA SER A 110 23.91 -5.41 -17.11
C SER A 110 23.52 -4.06 -16.51
N PHE A 111 22.44 -3.45 -16.99
CA PHE A 111 21.95 -2.16 -16.49
C PHE A 111 21.09 -2.27 -15.22
N MET A 112 20.66 -3.47 -14.84
CA MET A 112 19.91 -3.75 -13.60
C MET A 112 20.83 -4.24 -12.47
N GLU A 113 22.05 -4.67 -12.78
CA GLU A 113 22.97 -5.16 -11.77
C GLU A 113 23.34 -4.06 -10.76
N GLY A 114 23.16 -4.37 -9.50
CA GLY A 114 23.34 -3.58 -8.30
C GLY A 114 24.12 -2.27 -8.43
N GLU A 115 25.45 -2.36 -8.46
CA GLU A 115 26.31 -1.18 -8.59
C GLU A 115 26.09 -0.40 -9.90
N ASN A 116 25.88 -1.10 -11.03
CA ASN A 116 25.70 -0.45 -12.32
C ASN A 116 24.41 0.36 -12.39
N ALA A 117 23.35 -0.16 -11.78
CA ALA A 117 22.07 0.54 -11.67
C ALA A 117 22.20 1.79 -10.77
N LEU A 118 22.87 1.67 -9.61
CA LEU A 118 23.05 2.77 -8.65
C LEU A 118 24.11 3.81 -9.09
N ARG A 119 25.04 3.48 -9.98
CA ARG A 119 25.98 4.46 -10.56
C ARG A 119 25.30 5.48 -11.47
N LYS A 120 24.18 5.10 -12.11
CA LYS A 120 23.42 5.96 -13.04
C LYS A 120 22.31 6.75 -12.34
N SER A 121 21.88 6.29 -11.18
CA SER A 121 20.83 6.88 -10.36
C SER A 121 21.19 6.70 -8.90
N GLU A 122 20.86 7.68 -8.05
CA GLU A 122 21.03 7.56 -6.61
C GLU A 122 20.10 6.50 -6.00
N LEU A 123 19.07 6.09 -6.75
CA LEU A 123 18.08 5.09 -6.36
C LEU A 123 18.08 3.90 -7.32
N TYR A 124 17.82 2.72 -6.79
CA TYR A 124 17.60 1.49 -7.54
C TYR A 124 16.19 1.49 -8.15
N LEU A 125 16.09 1.59 -9.46
CA LEU A 125 14.81 1.80 -10.15
C LEU A 125 14.09 0.51 -10.59
N PHE A 126 14.68 -0.66 -10.36
CA PHE A 126 14.21 -1.96 -10.89
C PHE A 126 13.70 -2.91 -9.80
N HIS A 127 13.41 -2.42 -8.61
CA HIS A 127 12.88 -3.26 -7.53
C HIS A 127 11.45 -3.72 -7.82
N SER A 128 10.60 -2.83 -8.31
CA SER A 128 9.20 -3.09 -8.62
C SER A 128 8.77 -2.45 -9.94
N GLY A 129 7.75 -3.03 -10.56
CA GLY A 129 7.20 -2.57 -11.82
C GLY A 129 7.95 -3.09 -13.06
N ALA A 130 7.34 -2.92 -14.22
CA ALA A 130 7.94 -3.32 -15.49
C ALA A 130 8.92 -2.25 -15.98
N PRO A 131 10.07 -2.65 -16.56
CA PRO A 131 10.99 -1.71 -17.20
C PRO A 131 10.33 -1.03 -18.41
N ALA A 132 10.89 0.11 -18.85
CA ALA A 132 10.48 0.75 -20.09
C ALA A 132 10.70 -0.19 -21.29
N GLU A 133 9.93 0.00 -22.37
CA GLU A 133 9.94 -0.92 -23.52
C GLU A 133 11.34 -1.14 -24.09
N GLN A 134 12.15 -0.08 -24.22
CA GLN A 134 13.52 -0.19 -24.72
C GLN A 134 14.41 -0.97 -23.74
N GLN A 135 14.30 -0.71 -22.45
CA GLN A 135 15.03 -1.44 -21.41
C GLN A 135 14.65 -2.93 -21.40
N TYR A 136 13.35 -3.23 -21.55
CA TYR A 136 12.89 -4.62 -21.69
C TYR A 136 13.54 -5.32 -22.91
N ARG A 137 13.54 -4.64 -24.06
CA ARG A 137 14.14 -5.20 -25.29
C ARG A 137 15.64 -5.44 -25.14
N ASP A 138 16.35 -4.52 -24.50
CA ASP A 138 17.80 -4.62 -24.29
C ASP A 138 18.13 -5.74 -23.30
N GLY A 139 17.44 -5.81 -22.16
CA GLY A 139 17.59 -6.90 -21.19
C GLY A 139 17.21 -8.27 -21.76
N PHE A 140 16.14 -8.33 -22.56
CA PHE A 140 15.76 -9.57 -23.24
C PHE A 140 16.87 -10.05 -24.20
N LYS A 141 17.51 -9.15 -24.95
CA LYS A 141 18.63 -9.51 -25.84
C LYS A 141 19.83 -10.06 -25.07
N GLU A 142 20.20 -9.44 -23.95
CA GLU A 142 21.29 -9.92 -23.09
C GLU A 142 21.00 -11.33 -22.57
N LEU A 143 19.81 -11.53 -21.98
CA LEU A 143 19.39 -12.83 -21.46
C LEU A 143 19.31 -13.91 -22.54
N LEU A 144 18.81 -13.56 -23.73
CA LEU A 144 18.73 -14.49 -24.85
C LEU A 144 20.13 -14.91 -25.35
N ALA A 145 21.06 -13.97 -25.40
CA ALA A 145 22.44 -14.28 -25.79
C ALA A 145 23.10 -15.23 -24.78
N THR A 146 23.00 -14.92 -23.50
CA THR A 146 23.51 -15.78 -22.42
C THR A 146 22.89 -17.18 -22.45
N ALA A 147 21.57 -17.26 -22.59
CA ALA A 147 20.87 -18.54 -22.68
C ALA A 147 21.29 -19.33 -23.92
N GLN A 148 21.48 -18.67 -25.06
CA GLN A 148 21.95 -19.32 -26.28
C GLN A 148 23.36 -19.90 -26.13
N ASP A 149 24.26 -19.20 -25.43
CA ASP A 149 25.61 -19.70 -25.17
C ASP A 149 25.60 -20.92 -24.25
N TYR A 150 24.78 -20.93 -23.19
CA TYR A 150 24.56 -22.12 -22.37
C TYR A 150 24.00 -23.31 -23.16
N PHE A 151 23.06 -23.07 -24.08
CA PHE A 151 22.53 -24.14 -24.94
C PHE A 151 23.60 -24.76 -25.84
N LYS A 152 24.52 -23.92 -26.39
CA LYS A 152 25.65 -24.40 -27.19
C LYS A 152 26.63 -25.23 -26.36
N ASP A 153 26.99 -24.74 -25.17
CA ASP A 153 27.93 -25.41 -24.25
C ASP A 153 27.39 -26.77 -23.79
N LEU A 154 26.08 -26.90 -23.63
CA LEU A 154 25.39 -28.15 -23.31
C LEU A 154 25.13 -29.05 -24.54
N GLY A 155 25.48 -28.63 -25.75
CA GLY A 155 25.21 -29.39 -26.97
C GLY A 155 23.71 -29.48 -27.36
N LEU A 156 22.86 -28.58 -26.84
CA LEU A 156 21.40 -28.59 -27.05
C LEU A 156 20.97 -27.86 -28.34
N GLY A 157 21.92 -27.30 -29.12
CA GLY A 157 21.65 -26.58 -30.36
C GLY A 157 21.14 -25.16 -30.12
N ASN A 158 20.25 -24.65 -30.96
CA ASN A 158 19.75 -23.28 -30.89
C ASN A 158 18.45 -23.19 -30.06
N LEU A 159 18.42 -22.21 -29.17
CA LEU A 159 17.21 -21.87 -28.39
C LEU A 159 16.08 -21.41 -29.33
N GLN A 160 14.92 -22.01 -29.19
CA GLN A 160 13.72 -21.63 -29.94
C GLN A 160 12.89 -20.60 -29.14
N THR A 161 12.58 -19.47 -29.76
CA THR A 161 11.73 -18.43 -29.15
C THR A 161 10.41 -18.28 -29.91
N LYS A 162 9.31 -18.03 -29.18
CA LYS A 162 8.00 -17.74 -29.77
C LYS A 162 7.56 -16.35 -29.31
N THR A 163 7.29 -15.46 -30.25
CA THR A 163 6.73 -14.15 -29.96
C THR A 163 5.22 -14.23 -29.84
N GLN A 164 4.68 -13.74 -28.73
CA GLN A 164 3.23 -13.60 -28.53
C GLN A 164 2.90 -12.10 -28.37
N THR A 165 2.11 -11.56 -29.30
CA THR A 165 1.69 -10.16 -29.28
C THR A 165 0.48 -10.00 -28.38
N ARG A 166 0.55 -9.09 -27.40
CA ARG A 166 -0.62 -8.65 -26.61
C ARG A 166 -1.13 -7.32 -27.17
N ASN A 167 -2.43 -7.13 -27.16
CA ASN A 167 -3.02 -5.86 -27.53
C ASN A 167 -2.53 -4.75 -26.60
N PRO A 168 -2.13 -3.58 -27.14
CA PRO A 168 -1.71 -2.46 -26.32
C PRO A 168 -2.86 -1.97 -25.44
N ARG A 169 -2.59 -1.75 -24.15
CA ARG A 169 -3.55 -1.13 -23.23
C ARG A 169 -3.82 0.31 -23.67
N ARG A 170 -5.07 0.75 -23.64
CA ARG A 170 -5.42 2.16 -23.80
C ARG A 170 -4.73 2.97 -22.70
N GLN A 171 -3.93 3.97 -23.09
CA GLN A 171 -3.39 4.91 -22.12
C GLN A 171 -4.54 5.85 -21.67
N PRO A 172 -4.69 6.09 -20.36
CA PRO A 172 -5.68 7.01 -19.85
C PRO A 172 -5.34 8.45 -20.26
N ARG A 173 -6.36 9.30 -20.39
CA ARG A 173 -6.23 10.76 -20.57
C ARG A 173 -5.64 11.37 -19.28
N LYS A 174 -5.63 12.70 -19.14
CA LYS A 174 -5.17 13.41 -17.94
C LYS A 174 -5.64 12.66 -16.66
N THR A 175 -4.71 12.32 -15.79
CA THR A 175 -4.99 11.56 -14.55
C THR A 175 -4.41 12.30 -13.36
N ASP A 176 -5.14 12.34 -12.25
CA ASP A 176 -4.65 12.87 -10.97
C ASP A 176 -3.59 11.95 -10.37
N ASN A 177 -2.58 12.56 -9.76
CA ASN A 177 -1.50 11.88 -9.07
C ASN A 177 -1.36 12.40 -7.63
N LEU A 178 -2.07 11.78 -6.72
CA LEU A 178 -2.17 12.23 -5.33
C LEU A 178 -0.82 12.22 -4.61
N VAL A 179 0.05 11.24 -4.89
CA VAL A 179 1.39 11.15 -4.28
C VAL A 179 2.27 12.33 -4.69
N ALA A 180 2.21 12.74 -5.96
CA ALA A 180 2.98 13.90 -6.44
C ALA A 180 2.50 15.21 -5.81
N SER A 181 1.18 15.42 -5.70
CA SER A 181 0.61 16.57 -5.01
C SER A 181 0.93 16.59 -3.53
N TYR A 182 0.90 15.42 -2.88
CA TYR A 182 1.32 15.27 -1.50
C TYR A 182 2.79 15.67 -1.31
N SER A 183 3.69 15.16 -2.17
CA SER A 183 5.12 15.50 -2.15
C SER A 183 5.35 17.02 -2.21
N GLN A 184 4.65 17.71 -3.11
CA GLN A 184 4.73 19.17 -3.23
C GLN A 184 4.19 19.90 -1.98
N ALA A 185 3.03 19.46 -1.46
CA ALA A 185 2.44 20.04 -0.25
C ALA A 185 3.35 19.86 0.97
N LEU A 186 3.98 18.67 1.11
CA LEU A 186 4.93 18.37 2.18
C LEU A 186 6.13 19.31 2.15
N VAL A 187 6.76 19.50 1.00
CA VAL A 187 7.89 20.43 0.81
C VAL A 187 7.46 21.86 1.09
N GLN A 188 6.27 22.28 0.68
CA GLN A 188 5.75 23.62 0.95
C GLN A 188 5.49 23.85 2.44
N GLN A 189 4.95 22.87 3.15
CA GLN A 189 4.77 22.97 4.61
C GLN A 189 6.11 23.02 5.35
N ALA A 190 7.08 22.23 4.92
CA ALA A 190 8.42 22.23 5.53
C ALA A 190 9.15 23.59 5.42
N LYS A 191 8.88 24.39 4.39
CA LYS A 191 9.40 25.76 4.27
C LYS A 191 8.86 26.71 5.35
N ARG A 192 7.65 26.45 5.85
CA ARG A 192 6.93 27.32 6.80
C ARG A 192 7.01 26.79 8.22
N ASN A 193 7.27 25.50 8.39
CA ASN A 193 7.32 24.84 9.69
C ASN A 193 8.65 24.10 9.84
N GLU A 194 9.57 24.68 10.60
CA GLU A 194 10.89 24.10 10.87
C GLU A 194 10.83 22.88 11.79
N GLN A 195 9.73 22.71 12.53
CA GLN A 195 9.52 21.55 13.41
C GLN A 195 9.06 20.31 12.65
N LEU A 196 8.70 20.43 11.35
CA LEU A 196 8.27 19.30 10.55
C LEU A 196 9.46 18.41 10.18
N VAL A 197 9.41 17.16 10.63
CA VAL A 197 10.40 16.10 10.37
C VAL A 197 9.71 14.93 9.71
N VAL A 198 10.35 14.34 8.72
CA VAL A 198 9.82 13.18 7.96
C VAL A 198 10.56 11.92 8.36
N LEU A 199 9.81 10.85 8.64
CA LEU A 199 10.32 9.53 8.88
C LEU A 199 9.80 8.58 7.79
N ASP A 200 10.63 7.68 7.30
CA ASP A 200 10.31 6.72 6.25
C ASP A 200 10.76 5.30 6.62
N ALA A 201 10.06 4.30 6.14
CA ALA A 201 10.37 2.88 6.33
C ALA A 201 10.72 2.21 4.99
N ASP A 202 11.84 2.61 4.38
CA ASP A 202 12.39 2.07 3.12
C ASP A 202 11.47 2.23 1.89
N LEU A 203 10.68 3.32 1.83
CA LEU A 203 9.70 3.57 0.77
C LEU A 203 9.75 5.01 0.22
N ILE A 204 10.92 5.63 0.25
CA ILE A 204 11.15 7.03 -0.11
C ILE A 204 10.55 7.40 -1.49
N LYS A 205 10.65 6.51 -2.48
CA LYS A 205 10.16 6.73 -3.83
C LYS A 205 8.64 6.61 -3.90
N ASP A 206 8.08 5.54 -3.34
CA ASP A 206 6.66 5.24 -3.46
C ASP A 206 5.79 6.12 -2.56
N CYS A 207 6.36 6.65 -1.47
CA CYS A 207 5.74 7.66 -0.60
C CYS A 207 5.95 9.10 -1.08
N GLY A 208 6.72 9.33 -2.17
CA GLY A 208 6.92 10.66 -2.75
C GLY A 208 7.83 11.58 -1.94
N LEU A 209 8.84 11.02 -1.23
CA LEU A 209 9.66 11.75 -0.27
C LEU A 209 11.02 12.24 -0.82
N ILE A 210 11.35 11.89 -2.06
CA ILE A 210 12.65 12.22 -2.69
C ILE A 210 12.93 13.73 -2.66
N ASP A 211 11.95 14.55 -3.02
CA ASP A 211 12.13 16.00 -3.06
C ASP A 211 12.34 16.60 -1.66
N PHE A 212 11.63 16.04 -0.65
CA PHE A 212 11.81 16.44 0.73
C PHE A 212 13.21 16.06 1.24
N SER A 213 13.66 14.82 1.02
CA SER A 213 14.95 14.33 1.50
C SER A 213 16.14 15.14 0.91
N LYS A 214 16.00 15.59 -0.35
CA LYS A 214 16.99 16.47 -0.99
C LYS A 214 16.96 17.88 -0.47
N ALA A 215 15.76 18.44 -0.26
CA ALA A 215 15.61 19.81 0.22
C ALA A 215 15.94 19.99 1.72
N TYR A 216 15.67 18.96 2.52
CA TYR A 216 15.79 19.00 3.99
C TYR A 216 16.46 17.73 4.56
N PRO A 217 17.70 17.39 4.17
CA PRO A 217 18.33 16.11 4.55
C PRO A 217 18.49 15.94 6.07
N SER A 218 18.64 17.03 6.84
CA SER A 218 18.73 16.99 8.31
C SER A 218 17.38 16.78 9.02
N ARG A 219 16.27 16.83 8.26
CA ARG A 219 14.91 16.62 8.77
C ARG A 219 14.24 15.39 8.14
N PHE A 220 15.00 14.59 7.40
CA PHE A 220 14.59 13.31 6.84
C PHE A 220 15.31 12.18 7.58
N ILE A 221 14.55 11.24 8.10
CA ILE A 221 15.05 10.07 8.85
C ILE A 221 14.59 8.82 8.15
N GLU A 222 15.55 8.08 7.63
CA GLU A 222 15.31 6.74 7.12
C GLU A 222 15.43 5.73 8.26
N CYS A 223 14.34 5.02 8.57
CA CYS A 223 14.23 4.09 9.69
C CYS A 223 14.49 2.63 9.28
N GLY A 224 14.54 2.35 7.98
CA GLY A 224 14.53 0.99 7.46
C GLY A 224 13.18 0.31 7.64
N ILE A 225 13.13 -1.00 7.38
CA ILE A 225 11.90 -1.79 7.54
C ILE A 225 11.67 -2.07 9.03
N GLY A 226 11.21 -1.04 9.75
CA GLY A 226 11.06 -1.05 11.21
C GLY A 226 9.96 -0.10 11.67
N GLU A 227 8.72 -0.32 11.22
CA GLU A 227 7.61 0.62 11.41
C GLU A 227 7.24 0.83 12.88
N GLN A 228 7.44 -0.17 13.73
CA GLN A 228 7.19 -0.06 15.18
C GLN A 228 8.15 0.94 15.84
N ASP A 229 9.44 0.84 15.53
CA ASP A 229 10.45 1.77 16.03
C ASP A 229 10.25 3.17 15.46
N MET A 230 9.96 3.27 14.15
CA MET A 230 9.65 4.54 13.48
C MET A 230 8.51 5.29 14.18
N VAL A 231 7.41 4.62 14.49
CA VAL A 231 6.26 5.25 15.16
C VAL A 231 6.58 5.60 16.61
N SER A 232 7.32 4.74 17.33
CA SER A 232 7.79 5.03 18.69
C SER A 232 8.69 6.25 18.73
N MET A 233 9.62 6.37 17.77
CA MET A 233 10.50 7.52 17.58
C MET A 233 9.69 8.79 17.28
N ALA A 234 8.72 8.71 16.34
CA ALA A 234 7.82 9.81 16.02
C ALA A 234 7.07 10.32 17.27
N GLY A 235 6.58 9.39 18.11
CA GLY A 235 5.94 9.70 19.39
C GLY A 235 6.85 10.48 20.32
N GLY A 236 8.06 9.99 20.52
CA GLY A 236 9.07 10.66 21.34
C GLY A 236 9.40 12.08 20.85
N MET A 237 9.53 12.26 19.53
CA MET A 237 9.76 13.57 18.90
C MET A 237 8.58 14.52 19.10
N ALA A 238 7.33 14.04 18.92
CA ALA A 238 6.13 14.86 19.08
C ALA A 238 6.03 15.43 20.51
N ARG A 239 6.39 14.66 21.52
CA ARG A 239 6.45 15.11 22.93
C ARG A 239 7.51 16.17 23.20
N ARG A 240 8.47 16.34 22.28
CA ARG A 240 9.52 17.39 22.36
C ARG A 240 9.21 18.60 21.48
N GLY A 241 7.99 18.69 20.94
CA GLY A 241 7.53 19.83 20.14
C GLY A 241 7.89 19.74 18.64
N VAL A 242 8.40 18.61 18.19
CA VAL A 242 8.60 18.32 16.77
C VAL A 242 7.25 17.92 16.16
N LEU A 243 7.02 18.19 14.88
CA LEU A 243 5.89 17.66 14.12
C LEU A 243 6.37 16.53 13.21
N PRO A 244 6.34 15.27 13.66
CA PRO A 244 6.76 14.15 12.85
C PRO A 244 5.66 13.75 11.87
N VAL A 245 6.10 13.40 10.64
CA VAL A 245 5.27 12.82 9.58
C VAL A 245 5.89 11.48 9.23
N ALA A 246 5.22 10.39 9.61
CA ALA A 246 5.72 9.02 9.47
C ALA A 246 5.06 8.34 8.26
N HIS A 247 5.88 7.70 7.41
CA HIS A 247 5.46 7.15 6.13
C HIS A 247 5.77 5.66 6.01
N SER A 248 4.82 4.93 5.46
CA SER A 248 4.99 3.57 4.95
C SER A 248 3.83 3.25 3.99
N PHE A 249 3.76 2.02 3.47
CA PHE A 249 2.52 1.58 2.83
C PHE A 249 1.40 1.45 3.86
N ALA A 250 0.19 1.80 3.47
CA ALA A 250 -0.98 1.79 4.34
C ALA A 250 -1.19 0.43 5.03
N CYS A 251 -0.98 -0.68 4.32
CA CYS A 251 -1.10 -2.04 4.85
C CYS A 251 -0.06 -2.36 5.95
N PHE A 252 1.14 -1.78 5.89
CA PHE A 252 2.18 -1.98 6.89
C PHE A 252 2.00 -1.02 8.05
N LEU A 253 1.82 0.26 7.76
CA LEU A 253 1.68 1.31 8.76
C LEU A 253 0.46 1.10 9.68
N SER A 254 -0.64 0.58 9.16
CA SER A 254 -1.84 0.32 9.97
C SER A 254 -1.77 -0.94 10.82
N ALA A 255 -0.99 -1.93 10.39
CA ALA A 255 -0.97 -3.24 11.01
C ALA A 255 0.21 -3.46 11.95
N ARG A 256 1.43 -3.12 11.51
CA ARG A 256 2.66 -3.42 12.25
C ARG A 256 2.80 -2.58 13.52
N PRO A 257 2.73 -1.24 13.45
CA PRO A 257 2.85 -0.37 14.62
C PRO A 257 1.49 0.03 15.24
N ASN A 258 0.46 -0.82 15.14
CA ASN A 258 -0.89 -0.48 15.64
C ASN A 258 -0.89 -0.10 17.11
N GLU A 259 -0.20 -0.87 17.96
CA GLU A 259 -0.05 -0.59 19.37
C GLU A 259 0.68 0.73 19.61
N GLN A 260 1.76 1.00 18.87
CA GLN A 260 2.54 2.21 19.01
C GLN A 260 1.72 3.45 18.61
N ILE A 261 0.89 3.34 17.56
CA ILE A 261 -0.06 4.41 17.18
C ILE A 261 -1.08 4.64 18.29
N TYR A 262 -1.66 3.58 18.85
CA TYR A 262 -2.61 3.68 19.97
C TYR A 262 -1.98 4.38 21.18
N ASN A 263 -0.80 3.92 21.62
CA ASN A 263 -0.09 4.50 22.76
C ASN A 263 0.21 5.99 22.52
N GLN A 264 0.70 6.32 21.34
CA GLN A 264 1.01 7.67 20.91
C GLN A 264 -0.23 8.59 20.91
N CYS A 265 -1.34 8.12 20.36
CA CYS A 265 -2.58 8.89 20.31
C CYS A 265 -3.22 9.06 21.71
N SER A 266 -3.09 8.05 22.59
CA SER A 266 -3.59 8.11 23.97
C SER A 266 -2.85 9.15 24.82
N GLU A 267 -1.59 9.47 24.48
CA GLU A 267 -0.78 10.51 25.11
C GLU A 267 -1.07 11.92 24.55
N SER A 268 -2.02 12.04 23.63
CA SER A 268 -2.46 13.31 23.02
C SER A 268 -1.35 14.12 22.35
N SER A 269 -0.28 13.48 21.88
CA SER A 269 0.73 14.10 21.04
C SER A 269 0.35 14.01 19.57
N LYS A 270 0.80 14.97 18.76
CA LYS A 270 0.43 15.09 17.36
C LYS A 270 1.49 14.44 16.46
N VAL A 271 1.10 13.35 15.79
CA VAL A 271 1.87 12.71 14.71
C VAL A 271 0.98 12.63 13.47
N ILE A 272 1.55 12.85 12.30
CA ILE A 272 0.86 12.62 11.02
C ILE A 272 1.38 11.31 10.44
N TYR A 273 0.50 10.34 10.26
CA TYR A 273 0.79 9.05 9.65
C TYR A 273 0.31 9.07 8.21
N VAL A 274 1.16 8.76 7.24
CA VAL A 274 0.82 8.77 5.81
C VAL A 274 0.99 7.39 5.24
N GLY A 275 -0.13 6.76 4.91
CA GLY A 275 -0.17 5.43 4.32
C GLY A 275 -0.36 5.47 2.80
N SER A 276 0.70 5.25 2.03
CA SER A 276 0.64 5.09 0.58
C SER A 276 0.13 3.71 0.17
N LEU A 277 -0.23 3.51 -1.09
CA LEU A 277 -0.90 2.29 -1.59
C LEU A 277 -2.17 1.96 -0.80
N ALA A 278 -2.96 2.98 -0.46
CA ALA A 278 -4.19 2.81 0.30
C ALA A 278 -5.30 2.14 -0.52
N GLY A 279 -6.06 1.25 0.12
CA GLY A 279 -7.23 0.59 -0.45
C GLY A 279 -6.94 -0.62 -1.32
N LEU A 280 -7.88 -0.90 -2.23
CA LEU A 280 -7.90 -2.10 -3.06
C LEU A 280 -6.88 -2.06 -4.21
N LEU A 281 -6.52 -0.89 -4.69
CA LEU A 281 -5.63 -0.69 -5.83
C LEU A 281 -4.26 -0.09 -5.44
N PRO A 282 -3.16 -0.54 -6.09
CA PRO A 282 -3.10 -1.41 -7.26
C PRO A 282 -3.35 -2.88 -6.96
N GLY A 283 -4.02 -3.60 -7.88
CA GLY A 283 -4.34 -5.02 -7.71
C GLY A 283 -3.16 -5.98 -7.92
N GLY A 284 -2.12 -5.53 -8.64
CA GLY A 284 -0.99 -6.38 -9.02
C GLY A 284 -0.19 -6.99 -7.86
N PRO A 285 0.14 -6.26 -6.80
CA PRO A 285 0.88 -6.80 -5.66
C PRO A 285 0.10 -7.83 -4.83
N GLY A 286 -1.23 -7.89 -4.95
CA GLY A 286 -2.08 -8.82 -4.25
C GLY A 286 -2.38 -8.43 -2.80
N HIS A 287 -3.05 -9.32 -2.07
CA HIS A 287 -3.65 -9.05 -0.75
C HIS A 287 -2.67 -8.60 0.34
N SER A 288 -1.39 -8.90 0.23
CA SER A 288 -0.36 -8.45 1.18
C SER A 288 -0.13 -6.92 1.15
N HIS A 289 -0.43 -6.28 0.02
CA HIS A 289 -0.27 -4.83 -0.18
C HIS A 289 -1.60 -4.09 -0.33
N GLN A 290 -2.69 -4.81 -0.66
CA GLN A 290 -4.03 -4.23 -0.75
C GLN A 290 -4.54 -3.88 0.66
N CYS A 291 -4.59 -2.58 0.96
CA CYS A 291 -4.93 -2.08 2.30
C CYS A 291 -6.43 -1.85 2.44
N VAL A 292 -7.16 -2.92 2.72
CA VAL A 292 -8.63 -2.92 2.78
C VAL A 292 -9.18 -3.14 4.20
N ARG A 293 -8.33 -2.98 5.23
CA ARG A 293 -8.70 -3.20 6.64
C ARG A 293 -8.15 -2.14 7.62
N ASP A 294 -7.46 -1.13 7.12
CA ASP A 294 -6.80 -0.11 7.93
C ASP A 294 -7.80 0.82 8.64
N ILE A 295 -8.94 1.14 8.00
CA ILE A 295 -9.98 1.97 8.64
C ILE A 295 -10.50 1.26 9.89
N SER A 296 -10.81 -0.04 9.79
CA SER A 296 -11.27 -0.83 10.94
C SER A 296 -10.19 -1.01 12.01
N ALA A 297 -8.92 -1.15 11.60
CA ALA A 297 -7.80 -1.35 12.52
C ALA A 297 -7.44 -0.09 13.34
N LEU A 298 -7.64 1.10 12.77
CA LEU A 298 -7.25 2.37 13.37
C LEU A 298 -8.45 3.24 13.79
N GLY A 299 -9.63 2.99 13.25
CA GLY A 299 -10.80 3.88 13.38
C GLY A 299 -11.31 4.08 14.80
N ALA A 300 -11.05 3.15 15.72
CA ALA A 300 -11.43 3.23 17.12
C ALA A 300 -10.34 3.87 18.02
N ILE A 301 -9.17 4.24 17.47
CA ILE A 301 -8.10 4.85 18.24
C ILE A 301 -8.48 6.28 18.62
N PRO A 302 -8.47 6.63 19.92
CA PRO A 302 -8.83 7.98 20.36
C PRO A 302 -7.78 9.01 19.89
N ASN A 303 -8.21 10.25 19.66
CA ASN A 303 -7.37 11.35 19.18
C ASN A 303 -6.69 11.09 17.82
N LEU A 304 -7.24 10.16 17.02
CA LEU A 304 -6.82 9.89 15.64
C LEU A 304 -7.95 10.20 14.68
N LEU A 305 -7.77 11.19 13.82
CA LEU A 305 -8.64 11.43 12.67
C LEU A 305 -8.06 10.75 11.43
N MET A 306 -8.94 10.18 10.61
CA MET A 306 -8.54 9.46 9.41
C MET A 306 -9.12 10.14 8.17
N VAL A 307 -8.30 10.36 7.15
CA VAL A 307 -8.71 11.06 5.92
C VAL A 307 -8.20 10.36 4.66
N GLU A 308 -9.02 10.37 3.60
CA GLU A 308 -8.60 9.98 2.24
C GLU A 308 -9.09 11.02 1.23
N PRO A 309 -8.19 11.81 0.64
CA PRO A 309 -8.54 12.80 -0.38
C PRO A 309 -8.89 12.13 -1.72
N ALA A 310 -9.71 12.80 -2.53
CA ALA A 310 -10.14 12.34 -3.84
C ALA A 310 -9.41 13.04 -5.01
N THR A 311 -8.89 14.26 -4.82
CA THR A 311 -8.24 15.05 -5.88
C THR A 311 -6.89 15.60 -5.44
N GLU A 312 -6.05 16.02 -6.39
CA GLU A 312 -4.77 16.68 -6.13
C GLU A 312 -4.93 17.97 -5.28
N SER A 313 -5.95 18.78 -5.58
CA SER A 313 -6.26 20.00 -4.83
C SER A 313 -6.71 19.67 -3.40
N GLU A 314 -7.52 18.63 -3.22
CA GLU A 314 -7.98 18.19 -1.90
C GLU A 314 -6.83 17.63 -1.05
N VAL A 315 -5.86 16.90 -1.66
CA VAL A 315 -4.63 16.49 -0.95
C VAL A 315 -3.92 17.69 -0.35
N THR A 316 -3.70 18.73 -1.17
CA THR A 316 -3.01 19.94 -0.72
C THR A 316 -3.80 20.66 0.38
N ALA A 317 -5.10 20.81 0.21
CA ALA A 317 -5.97 21.49 1.15
C ALA A 317 -6.06 20.73 2.49
N LEU A 318 -6.32 19.42 2.45
CA LEU A 318 -6.40 18.57 3.66
C LEU A 318 -5.05 18.49 4.40
N PHE A 319 -3.94 18.31 3.68
CA PHE A 319 -2.63 18.26 4.33
C PHE A 319 -2.28 19.58 5.02
N ASN A 320 -2.57 20.72 4.35
CA ASN A 320 -2.43 22.03 4.95
C ASN A 320 -3.28 22.18 6.22
N TYR A 321 -4.54 21.72 6.17
CA TYR A 321 -5.44 21.76 7.33
C TYR A 321 -4.95 20.87 8.48
N VAL A 322 -4.53 19.66 8.18
CA VAL A 322 -3.96 18.70 9.15
C VAL A 322 -2.74 19.28 9.85
N VAL A 323 -1.81 19.86 9.09
CA VAL A 323 -0.59 20.45 9.65
C VAL A 323 -0.89 21.66 10.55
N ASN A 324 -1.75 22.59 10.09
CA ASN A 324 -1.86 23.91 10.70
C ASN A 324 -3.07 24.08 11.63
N SER A 325 -4.13 23.29 11.48
CA SER A 325 -5.41 23.51 12.17
C SER A 325 -5.81 22.40 13.15
N LEU A 326 -5.38 21.14 12.91
CA LEU A 326 -5.65 20.06 13.84
C LEU A 326 -4.62 19.99 14.96
N SER A 327 -5.08 19.64 16.16
CA SER A 327 -4.22 19.38 17.33
C SER A 327 -4.02 17.89 17.60
N CYS A 328 -4.87 17.03 17.06
CA CYS A 328 -4.79 15.56 17.20
C CYS A 328 -3.93 14.93 16.11
N SER A 329 -3.57 13.67 16.31
CA SER A 329 -2.91 12.85 15.28
C SER A 329 -3.85 12.59 14.10
N THR A 330 -3.26 12.37 12.94
CA THR A 330 -4.03 12.12 11.70
C THR A 330 -3.41 10.99 10.91
N TYR A 331 -4.24 10.06 10.42
CA TYR A 331 -3.86 9.07 9.43
C TYR A 331 -4.37 9.51 8.06
N LEU A 332 -3.46 9.85 7.16
CA LEU A 332 -3.75 10.22 5.78
C LEU A 332 -3.58 9.00 4.89
N ARG A 333 -4.68 8.48 4.39
CA ARG A 333 -4.72 7.44 3.36
C ARG A 333 -4.44 8.04 1.99
N LEU A 334 -3.43 7.54 1.29
CA LEU A 334 -3.01 8.09 0.01
C LEU A 334 -3.05 7.02 -1.08
N VAL A 335 -4.04 7.14 -1.96
CA VAL A 335 -4.18 6.26 -3.14
C VAL A 335 -3.06 6.57 -4.13
N SER A 336 -2.29 5.55 -4.54
CA SER A 336 -1.12 5.73 -5.40
C SER A 336 -1.38 5.49 -6.88
N VAL A 337 -2.53 4.92 -7.24
CA VAL A 337 -2.91 4.73 -8.64
C VAL A 337 -3.40 6.05 -9.25
N LYS A 338 -2.91 6.36 -10.44
CA LYS A 338 -3.39 7.50 -11.22
C LYS A 338 -4.76 7.19 -11.79
N TRP A 339 -5.73 8.08 -11.59
CA TRP A 339 -7.09 7.88 -12.05
C TRP A 339 -7.66 9.13 -12.74
N PRO A 340 -8.39 8.99 -13.85
CA PRO A 340 -9.08 10.12 -14.49
C PRO A 340 -10.32 10.49 -13.68
N LEU A 341 -10.45 11.76 -13.31
CA LEU A 341 -11.58 12.26 -12.53
C LEU A 341 -12.55 13.03 -13.42
N PRO A 342 -13.87 12.78 -13.33
CA PRO A 342 -14.90 13.54 -14.02
C PRO A 342 -15.36 14.80 -13.26
N PHE A 343 -14.70 15.13 -12.14
CA PHE A 343 -15.03 16.23 -11.24
C PHE A 343 -13.76 16.95 -10.78
N GLU A 344 -13.94 18.14 -10.22
CA GLU A 344 -12.89 18.98 -9.64
C GLU A 344 -13.22 19.31 -8.18
N TYR A 345 -12.20 19.61 -7.39
CA TYR A 345 -12.39 20.09 -6.01
C TYR A 345 -12.96 21.51 -6.03
N PRO A 346 -14.01 21.81 -5.25
CA PRO A 346 -14.60 23.14 -5.24
C PRO A 346 -13.65 24.18 -4.66
N ASP A 347 -13.45 25.31 -5.35
CA ASP A 347 -12.52 26.37 -4.95
C ASP A 347 -12.90 27.05 -3.63
N ASP A 348 -14.20 27.07 -3.30
CA ASP A 348 -14.79 27.71 -2.13
C ASP A 348 -15.06 26.74 -0.98
N HIS A 349 -14.65 25.46 -1.12
CA HIS A 349 -14.89 24.47 -0.08
C HIS A 349 -14.06 24.75 1.18
N LEU A 350 -14.77 24.94 2.30
CA LEU A 350 -14.16 25.09 3.61
C LEU A 350 -14.04 23.73 4.31
N ILE A 351 -12.82 23.33 4.60
CA ILE A 351 -12.56 22.07 5.31
C ILE A 351 -13.06 22.16 6.75
N LYS A 352 -13.95 21.24 7.11
CA LYS A 352 -14.44 21.03 8.47
C LYS A 352 -14.40 19.52 8.76
N PRO A 353 -13.89 19.08 9.92
CA PRO A 353 -13.91 17.67 10.29
C PRO A 353 -15.33 17.09 10.23
N GLY A 354 -15.44 15.93 9.60
CA GLY A 354 -16.72 15.24 9.43
C GLY A 354 -17.62 15.79 8.33
N CYS A 355 -17.22 16.83 7.60
CA CYS A 355 -17.94 17.35 6.44
C CYS A 355 -17.23 17.01 5.14
N GLY A 356 -18.01 16.84 4.10
CA GLY A 356 -17.55 16.58 2.74
C GLY A 356 -18.19 17.55 1.73
N TRP A 357 -18.21 17.15 0.46
CA TRP A 357 -18.76 17.99 -0.61
C TRP A 357 -19.45 17.12 -1.68
N VAL A 358 -20.38 17.75 -2.41
CA VAL A 358 -21.16 17.08 -3.46
C VAL A 358 -20.34 17.00 -4.74
N VAL A 359 -19.96 15.78 -5.12
CA VAL A 359 -19.23 15.46 -6.36
C VAL A 359 -20.15 15.54 -7.57
N ARG A 360 -21.38 15.07 -7.40
CA ARG A 360 -22.41 15.05 -8.44
C ARG A 360 -23.78 15.30 -7.80
N PRO A 361 -24.56 16.28 -8.30
CA PRO A 361 -25.92 16.50 -7.81
C PRO A 361 -26.86 15.35 -8.21
N GLY A 362 -27.98 15.22 -7.47
CA GLY A 362 -29.05 14.25 -7.71
C GLY A 362 -30.12 14.31 -6.64
N THR A 363 -31.29 13.71 -6.89
CA THR A 363 -32.49 13.88 -6.05
C THR A 363 -33.12 12.58 -5.56
N ASP A 364 -32.92 11.46 -6.25
CA ASP A 364 -33.65 10.20 -5.97
C ASP A 364 -32.91 9.29 -4.97
N GLY A 365 -31.62 9.50 -4.80
CA GLY A 365 -30.77 8.79 -3.85
C GLY A 365 -29.50 9.55 -3.56
N VAL A 366 -28.79 9.17 -2.49
CA VAL A 366 -27.48 9.71 -2.14
C VAL A 366 -26.46 8.59 -1.92
N ALA A 367 -25.31 8.69 -2.57
CA ALA A 367 -24.20 7.75 -2.45
C ALA A 367 -22.97 8.47 -1.85
N PHE A 368 -22.55 8.05 -0.65
CA PHE A 368 -21.35 8.53 0.03
C PHE A 368 -20.17 7.62 -0.29
N GLY A 369 -19.02 8.22 -0.49
CA GLY A 369 -17.75 7.52 -0.70
C GLY A 369 -16.57 8.45 -0.50
N TYR A 370 -15.39 7.99 -0.83
CA TYR A 370 -14.12 8.70 -0.66
C TYR A 370 -13.07 8.20 -1.67
N GLY A 371 -12.02 8.98 -1.85
CA GLY A 371 -10.91 8.62 -2.71
C GLY A 371 -11.20 8.74 -4.22
N PRO A 372 -10.15 8.74 -5.06
CA PRO A 372 -10.27 9.15 -6.46
C PRO A 372 -11.07 8.17 -7.32
N TRP A 373 -10.64 6.91 -7.38
CA TRP A 373 -11.21 5.94 -8.32
C TRP A 373 -12.63 5.49 -7.94
N LEU A 374 -12.92 5.37 -6.63
CA LEU A 374 -14.25 4.95 -6.16
C LEU A 374 -15.30 6.00 -6.49
N LEU A 375 -15.01 7.28 -6.22
CA LEU A 375 -15.91 8.39 -6.56
C LEU A 375 -16.05 8.60 -8.07
N ALA A 376 -14.97 8.44 -8.84
CA ALA A 376 -15.04 8.51 -10.30
C ALA A 376 -15.94 7.41 -10.89
N ASN A 377 -15.78 6.17 -10.42
CA ASN A 377 -16.64 5.06 -10.84
C ASN A 377 -18.09 5.26 -10.40
N ALA A 378 -18.32 5.77 -9.19
CA ALA A 378 -19.65 6.10 -8.69
C ALA A 378 -20.32 7.23 -9.51
N TRP A 379 -19.57 8.25 -9.91
CA TRP A 379 -20.04 9.32 -10.78
C TRP A 379 -20.53 8.75 -12.11
N HIS A 380 -19.71 7.92 -12.77
CA HIS A 380 -20.07 7.30 -14.05
C HIS A 380 -21.23 6.30 -13.89
N ALA A 381 -21.29 5.56 -12.79
CA ALA A 381 -22.39 4.65 -12.48
C ALA A 381 -23.72 5.42 -12.28
N ALA A 382 -23.68 6.56 -11.60
CA ALA A 382 -24.86 7.44 -11.44
C ALA A 382 -25.35 8.01 -12.78
N GLU A 383 -24.42 8.42 -13.69
CA GLU A 383 -24.77 8.83 -15.05
C GLU A 383 -25.43 7.70 -15.85
N GLU A 384 -24.91 6.49 -15.74
CA GLU A 384 -25.48 5.32 -16.41
C GLU A 384 -26.88 4.98 -15.87
N VAL A 385 -27.07 5.06 -14.55
CA VAL A 385 -28.40 4.88 -13.93
C VAL A 385 -29.37 5.96 -14.43
N LYS A 386 -28.97 7.22 -14.42
CA LYS A 386 -29.81 8.33 -14.92
C LYS A 386 -30.20 8.11 -16.39
N ARG A 387 -29.24 7.75 -17.22
CA ARG A 387 -29.46 7.50 -18.65
C ARG A 387 -30.44 6.36 -18.91
N THR A 388 -30.40 5.30 -18.09
CA THR A 388 -31.19 4.08 -18.32
C THR A 388 -32.53 4.05 -17.60
N THR A 389 -32.68 4.82 -16.51
CA THR A 389 -33.87 4.76 -15.64
C THR A 389 -34.56 6.10 -15.44
N GLY A 390 -33.87 7.20 -15.71
CA GLY A 390 -34.31 8.55 -15.37
C GLY A 390 -34.08 8.95 -13.91
N LEU A 391 -33.68 8.01 -13.02
CA LEU A 391 -33.43 8.29 -11.60
C LEU A 391 -32.03 8.91 -11.40
N ASP A 392 -31.94 9.91 -10.55
CA ASP A 392 -30.76 10.76 -10.38
C ASP A 392 -30.15 10.63 -8.98
N ILE A 393 -28.94 10.07 -8.92
CA ILE A 393 -28.22 9.80 -7.65
C ILE A 393 -27.23 10.93 -7.39
N LYS A 394 -27.33 11.53 -6.21
CA LYS A 394 -26.31 12.43 -5.65
C LYS A 394 -25.08 11.61 -5.25
N VAL A 395 -23.87 11.99 -5.68
CA VAL A 395 -22.61 11.40 -5.22
C VAL A 395 -21.90 12.41 -4.33
N VAL A 396 -21.47 11.96 -3.15
CA VAL A 396 -20.88 12.81 -2.11
C VAL A 396 -19.51 12.25 -1.72
N ASN A 397 -18.49 13.09 -1.77
CA ASN A 397 -17.21 12.81 -1.16
C ASN A 397 -17.26 13.15 0.32
N LEU A 398 -17.00 12.19 1.19
CA LEU A 398 -16.72 12.40 2.61
C LEU A 398 -15.29 11.94 2.89
N PRO A 399 -14.29 12.83 2.89
CA PRO A 399 -12.90 12.43 3.05
C PRO A 399 -12.55 11.95 4.47
N TRP A 400 -13.40 12.18 5.46
CA TRP A 400 -13.22 11.77 6.85
C TRP A 400 -13.73 10.34 7.05
N LEU A 401 -12.86 9.42 7.41
CA LEU A 401 -13.16 7.98 7.37
C LEU A 401 -13.73 7.44 8.68
N ASN A 402 -13.43 8.08 9.81
CA ASN A 402 -13.87 7.67 11.14
C ASN A 402 -14.62 8.79 11.91
N HIS A 403 -15.01 9.84 11.20
CA HIS A 403 -15.73 10.96 11.80
C HIS A 403 -16.74 11.55 10.82
N VAL A 404 -17.94 11.86 11.28
CA VAL A 404 -18.98 12.57 10.52
C VAL A 404 -19.65 13.65 11.38
N ASP A 405 -19.83 14.84 10.82
CA ASP A 405 -20.62 15.91 11.43
C ASP A 405 -22.11 15.60 11.21
N MET A 406 -22.84 15.43 12.32
CA MET A 406 -24.23 14.94 12.30
C MET A 406 -25.20 15.92 11.64
N ASP A 407 -24.98 17.23 11.77
CA ASP A 407 -25.83 18.25 11.16
C ASP A 407 -25.58 18.32 9.65
N TRP A 408 -24.30 18.34 9.24
CA TRP A 408 -23.93 18.25 7.83
C TRP A 408 -24.47 16.95 7.18
N PHE A 409 -24.40 15.84 7.88
CA PHE A 409 -24.88 14.55 7.37
C PHE A 409 -26.40 14.59 7.16
N ARG A 410 -27.15 15.11 8.12
CA ARG A 410 -28.61 15.30 8.02
C ARG A 410 -28.98 16.20 6.84
N GLU A 411 -28.30 17.35 6.68
CA GLU A 411 -28.53 18.30 5.59
C GLU A 411 -28.21 17.68 4.22
N THR A 412 -27.09 16.94 4.14
CA THR A 412 -26.65 16.28 2.89
C THR A 412 -27.62 15.20 2.45
N LEU A 413 -28.18 14.44 3.40
CA LEU A 413 -29.23 13.45 3.12
C LEU A 413 -30.51 14.11 2.58
N GLY A 414 -30.90 15.30 3.06
CA GLY A 414 -32.12 15.98 2.65
C GLY A 414 -33.34 15.06 2.73
N ASP A 415 -34.15 15.03 1.69
CA ASP A 415 -35.36 14.16 1.59
C ASP A 415 -35.08 12.80 0.90
N CYS A 416 -33.84 12.49 0.53
CA CYS A 416 -33.50 11.22 -0.14
C CYS A 416 -33.88 10.02 0.71
N ARG A 417 -34.68 9.10 0.15
CA ARG A 417 -35.08 7.85 0.82
C ARG A 417 -34.04 6.75 0.68
N THR A 418 -33.28 6.77 -0.39
CA THR A 418 -32.23 5.78 -0.67
C THR A 418 -30.88 6.36 -0.30
N VAL A 419 -30.20 5.70 0.65
CA VAL A 419 -28.85 6.03 1.11
C VAL A 419 -27.90 4.90 0.74
N ILE A 420 -26.82 5.20 0.05
CA ILE A 420 -25.81 4.25 -0.36
C ILE A 420 -24.48 4.70 0.26
N THR A 421 -23.74 3.78 0.82
CA THR A 421 -22.35 4.01 1.26
C THR A 421 -21.42 3.11 0.49
N MET A 422 -20.25 3.63 0.12
CA MET A 422 -19.27 2.93 -0.70
C MET A 422 -17.91 2.96 -0.02
N ASP A 423 -17.30 1.80 0.14
CA ASP A 423 -16.04 1.63 0.81
C ASP A 423 -14.95 1.05 -0.11
N ASN A 424 -13.82 1.73 -0.21
CA ASN A 424 -12.55 1.20 -0.67
C ASN A 424 -11.88 0.39 0.46
N HIS A 425 -12.67 -0.48 1.10
CA HIS A 425 -12.36 -1.19 2.33
C HIS A 425 -13.34 -2.35 2.51
N TYR A 426 -13.11 -3.23 3.48
CA TYR A 426 -14.14 -4.17 3.91
C TYR A 426 -15.38 -3.45 4.45
N LEU A 427 -16.55 -4.06 4.29
CA LEU A 427 -17.80 -3.53 4.85
C LEU A 427 -17.74 -3.40 6.38
N HIS A 428 -17.05 -4.32 7.07
CA HIS A 428 -16.87 -4.28 8.51
C HIS A 428 -15.82 -3.24 8.90
N GLY A 429 -16.19 -2.31 9.76
CA GLY A 429 -15.34 -1.23 10.26
C GLY A 429 -14.97 -0.19 9.20
N GLY A 430 -15.61 -0.19 8.02
CA GLY A 430 -15.47 0.84 7.02
C GLY A 430 -16.28 2.10 7.33
N GLN A 431 -16.10 3.15 6.52
CA GLN A 431 -16.84 4.41 6.65
C GLN A 431 -18.37 4.18 6.57
N GLY A 432 -18.80 3.25 5.72
CA GLY A 432 -20.24 2.95 5.57
C GLY A 432 -20.89 2.39 6.82
N GLU A 433 -20.15 1.72 7.70
CA GLU A 433 -20.66 1.27 9.01
C GLU A 433 -20.82 2.44 9.97
N MET A 434 -19.87 3.37 10.01
CA MET A 434 -19.99 4.62 10.78
C MET A 434 -21.21 5.43 10.32
N LEU A 435 -21.41 5.60 9.01
CA LEU A 435 -22.56 6.34 8.48
C LEU A 435 -23.90 5.65 8.75
N ALA A 436 -23.92 4.31 8.78
CA ALA A 436 -25.11 3.54 9.17
C ALA A 436 -25.46 3.78 10.65
N SER A 437 -24.46 3.81 11.54
CA SER A 437 -24.65 4.16 12.96
C SER A 437 -25.14 5.59 13.12
N ALA A 438 -24.53 6.55 12.42
CA ALA A 438 -24.95 7.94 12.44
C ALA A 438 -26.41 8.12 11.96
N ALA A 439 -26.81 7.41 10.90
CA ALA A 439 -28.19 7.43 10.42
C ALA A 439 -29.19 6.90 11.47
N ALA A 440 -28.81 5.84 12.19
CA ALA A 440 -29.63 5.28 13.28
C ALA A 440 -29.76 6.25 14.46
N GLU A 441 -28.66 6.89 14.88
CA GLU A 441 -28.68 7.91 15.96
C GLU A 441 -29.55 9.13 15.61
N LEU A 442 -29.58 9.51 14.33
CA LEU A 442 -30.46 10.58 13.84
C LEU A 442 -31.94 10.16 13.74
N GLY A 443 -32.27 8.91 14.04
CA GLY A 443 -33.64 8.37 13.93
C GLY A 443 -34.15 8.27 12.49
N LEU A 444 -33.22 8.21 11.50
CA LEU A 444 -33.57 8.21 10.10
C LEU A 444 -34.00 6.83 9.56
N THR A 445 -33.83 5.80 10.34
CA THR A 445 -34.35 4.44 10.09
C THR A 445 -35.66 4.26 10.94
N PRO A 446 -36.74 3.66 10.41
CA PRO A 446 -36.86 2.81 9.24
C PRO A 446 -37.33 3.52 7.96
N ALA A 447 -37.45 4.83 7.95
CA ALA A 447 -38.03 5.58 6.82
C ALA A 447 -37.11 5.60 5.55
N ARG A 448 -35.84 5.21 5.68
CA ARG A 448 -34.84 5.21 4.61
C ARG A 448 -34.23 3.83 4.41
N GLN A 449 -34.04 3.46 3.15
CA GLN A 449 -33.29 2.26 2.79
C GLN A 449 -31.79 2.60 2.74
N LEU A 450 -30.98 1.88 3.52
CA LEU A 450 -29.54 2.03 3.53
C LEU A 450 -28.88 0.79 2.91
N THR A 451 -28.06 1.02 1.88
CA THR A 451 -27.29 -0.02 1.18
C THR A 451 -25.80 0.26 1.33
N ARG A 452 -25.04 -0.74 1.80
CA ARG A 452 -23.58 -0.65 1.91
C ARG A 452 -22.91 -1.41 0.79
N ILE A 453 -21.96 -0.79 0.10
CA ILE A 453 -21.16 -1.36 -0.99
C ILE A 453 -19.70 -1.32 -0.55
N GLY A 454 -18.97 -2.43 -0.69
CA GLY A 454 -17.57 -2.54 -0.32
C GLY A 454 -17.08 -3.98 -0.51
N ILE A 455 -15.89 -4.27 0.01
CA ILE A 455 -15.26 -5.57 -0.14
C ILE A 455 -15.83 -6.54 0.89
N THR A 456 -16.21 -7.74 0.46
CA THR A 456 -16.80 -8.79 1.32
C THR A 456 -15.92 -10.03 1.43
N ASN A 457 -15.04 -10.25 0.46
CA ASN A 457 -14.16 -11.43 0.37
C ASN A 457 -12.70 -11.00 0.33
N LEU A 458 -11.78 -11.99 0.37
CA LEU A 458 -10.36 -11.70 0.20
C LEU A 458 -10.11 -10.96 -1.13
N PRO A 459 -9.27 -9.92 -1.14
CA PRO A 459 -8.93 -9.22 -2.36
C PRO A 459 -8.19 -10.15 -3.33
N VAL A 460 -8.53 -10.05 -4.61
CA VAL A 460 -7.87 -10.83 -5.66
C VAL A 460 -6.68 -10.09 -6.24
N CYS A 461 -5.71 -10.85 -6.75
CA CYS A 461 -4.58 -10.31 -7.50
C CYS A 461 -4.94 -10.25 -8.99
N GLY A 462 -4.61 -9.15 -9.67
CA GLY A 462 -4.87 -8.97 -11.10
C GLY A 462 -4.57 -7.55 -11.56
N THR A 463 -4.99 -7.22 -12.77
CA THR A 463 -5.01 -5.82 -13.22
C THR A 463 -6.07 -5.04 -12.43
N ASN A 464 -5.94 -3.72 -12.36
CA ASN A 464 -6.89 -2.89 -11.62
C ASN A 464 -8.33 -3.12 -12.10
N ASP A 465 -8.56 -3.22 -13.42
CA ASP A 465 -9.88 -3.44 -14.00
C ASP A 465 -10.47 -4.82 -13.61
N GLU A 466 -9.65 -5.87 -13.66
CA GLU A 466 -10.07 -7.22 -13.24
C GLU A 466 -10.44 -7.27 -11.76
N VAL A 467 -9.65 -6.61 -10.90
CA VAL A 467 -9.90 -6.55 -9.47
C VAL A 467 -11.19 -5.77 -9.16
N LEU A 468 -11.39 -4.61 -9.81
CA LEU A 468 -12.62 -3.82 -9.63
C LEU A 468 -13.86 -4.58 -10.10
N ALA A 469 -13.81 -5.21 -11.27
CA ALA A 469 -14.91 -6.01 -11.80
C ALA A 469 -15.24 -7.22 -10.90
N HIS A 470 -14.20 -7.91 -10.38
CA HIS A 470 -14.38 -9.03 -9.46
C HIS A 470 -15.15 -8.64 -8.19
N HIS A 471 -14.84 -7.48 -7.63
CA HIS A 471 -15.49 -6.98 -6.42
C HIS A 471 -16.77 -6.16 -6.69
N GLY A 472 -17.15 -5.95 -7.94
CA GLY A 472 -18.31 -5.17 -8.34
C GLY A 472 -18.18 -3.67 -7.99
N LEU A 473 -16.94 -3.16 -7.99
CA LEU A 473 -16.60 -1.76 -7.72
C LEU A 473 -16.21 -0.99 -8.98
N ASP A 474 -16.31 -1.62 -10.14
CA ASP A 474 -16.26 -0.95 -11.44
C ASP A 474 -17.57 -0.20 -11.74
N VAL A 475 -17.63 0.52 -12.84
CA VAL A 475 -18.80 1.33 -13.20
C VAL A 475 -20.06 0.46 -13.38
N GLU A 476 -19.93 -0.70 -14.02
CA GLU A 476 -21.05 -1.61 -14.28
C GLU A 476 -21.59 -2.23 -12.97
N GLY A 477 -20.69 -2.69 -12.11
CA GLY A 477 -21.03 -3.25 -10.81
C GLY A 477 -21.70 -2.23 -9.91
N LEU A 478 -21.16 -1.02 -9.81
CA LEU A 478 -21.77 0.05 -9.02
C LEU A 478 -23.13 0.46 -9.60
N ALA A 479 -23.29 0.59 -10.92
CA ALA A 479 -24.57 0.94 -11.55
C ALA A 479 -25.64 -0.15 -11.27
N ALA A 480 -25.27 -1.42 -11.27
CA ALA A 480 -26.17 -2.52 -10.90
C ALA A 480 -26.64 -2.42 -9.44
N ARG A 481 -25.68 -2.18 -8.51
CA ARG A 481 -25.96 -1.99 -7.07
C ARG A 481 -26.80 -0.75 -6.80
N PHE A 482 -26.59 0.33 -7.54
CA PHE A 482 -27.38 1.56 -7.43
C PHE A 482 -28.84 1.32 -7.88
N ARG A 483 -29.07 0.60 -8.98
CA ARG A 483 -30.42 0.20 -9.41
C ARG A 483 -31.12 -0.67 -8.36
N GLU A 484 -30.42 -1.66 -7.81
CA GLU A 484 -30.92 -2.51 -6.74
C GLU A 484 -31.34 -1.68 -5.49
N ALA A 485 -30.47 -0.76 -5.07
CA ALA A 485 -30.74 0.13 -3.93
C ALA A 485 -31.97 1.04 -4.16
N LEU A 486 -32.25 1.40 -5.43
CA LEU A 486 -33.42 2.17 -5.82
C LEU A 486 -34.70 1.30 -5.99
N GLY A 487 -34.64 0.01 -5.65
CA GLY A 487 -35.77 -0.93 -5.75
C GLY A 487 -36.08 -1.42 -7.14
N MET A 488 -35.15 -1.29 -8.08
CA MET A 488 -35.33 -1.75 -9.45
C MET A 488 -34.85 -3.21 -9.58
N GLN A 489 -35.62 -4.01 -10.32
CA GLN A 489 -35.16 -5.37 -10.67
C GLN A 489 -34.00 -5.27 -11.65
N THR A 490 -32.86 -5.82 -11.28
CA THR A 490 -31.71 -5.96 -12.19
C THR A 490 -32.09 -6.98 -13.27
N PRO A 491 -31.96 -6.66 -14.57
CA PRO A 491 -32.01 -7.70 -15.59
C PRO A 491 -30.98 -8.76 -15.23
N ALA A 492 -31.38 -10.04 -15.28
CA ALA A 492 -30.50 -11.16 -14.92
C ALA A 492 -29.18 -11.03 -15.68
N ALA A 493 -28.15 -10.51 -15.03
CA ALA A 493 -26.81 -10.46 -15.56
C ALA A 493 -26.33 -11.92 -15.67
N SER A 494 -25.88 -12.32 -16.83
CA SER A 494 -25.15 -13.57 -17.03
C SER A 494 -23.91 -13.53 -16.14
N ILE A 495 -24.02 -14.15 -14.96
CA ILE A 495 -22.88 -14.34 -14.05
C ILE A 495 -21.91 -15.26 -14.80
N LEU A 496 -20.88 -14.68 -15.39
CA LEU A 496 -19.71 -15.42 -15.81
C LEU A 496 -19.06 -15.99 -14.53
N LYS A 497 -19.44 -17.24 -14.21
CA LYS A 497 -18.71 -18.06 -13.24
C LYS A 497 -17.34 -18.34 -13.85
N PHE A 498 -16.31 -17.66 -13.39
CA PHE A 498 -14.96 -18.13 -13.62
C PHE A 498 -14.73 -19.37 -12.74
N PRO A 499 -14.07 -20.41 -13.31
CA PRO A 499 -13.81 -21.66 -12.63
C PRO A 499 -12.82 -21.51 -11.48
#